data_d0ddda2c1f6b8780885488cb0a9c8ffe
#
_entry.id   d0ddda2c1f6b8780885488cb0a9c8ffe
#
_cell.length_a   1.000
_cell.length_b   1.000
_cell.length_c   1.000
_cell.angle_alpha   90.00
_cell.angle_beta   90.00
_cell.angle_gamma   90.00
#
_symmetry.space_group_name_H-M   'P 1'
#
loop_
_entity.id
_entity.type
_entity.pdbx_description
1 polymer ?
#
loop_
_entity_poly.entity_id
_entity_poly.type
_entity_poly.pdbx_seq_one_letter_code
_entity_poly.pdbx_strand_id
1 'polypeptide(L)'
;MKSTEDILEINKRQKEFYNSEDTAKTNFASTLWFKFRNGILSDFRNKFDIKARVYNEHKLWLGDMSNKKILDLGCLRGNALSIYMAQNAKEYIGIDLSDVAIASLQKNIEKNNCKNAQAIAVDFLSPEFHQTNFDIIYAYGVLHHFENFDLLVSKLKEKLNDNGVVISYDPLETSLPVKILRTAYRPFQSDKDWEWPFTKTVLNKINTNFKIEEMRGVLGKSKYGILINLLPLNNAYKSRVIAKMVDKDWNCSNLKDMYSCMHNTMLLRKI
;
A
#
# COMPACT_ATOMS: atom_id res chain seq x y z
N MET A 1 -9.74 5.86 -23.32
CA MET A 1 -9.82 6.00 -21.85
C MET A 1 -11.23 5.64 -21.42
N LYS A 2 -11.38 4.90 -20.31
CA LYS A 2 -12.70 4.70 -19.73
C LYS A 2 -13.27 6.02 -19.23
N SER A 3 -14.57 6.21 -19.32
CA SER A 3 -15.24 7.39 -18.75
C SER A 3 -15.18 7.37 -17.22
N THR A 4 -15.46 8.48 -16.56
CA THR A 4 -15.58 8.51 -15.10
C THR A 4 -16.69 7.57 -14.61
N GLU A 5 -17.78 7.47 -15.35
CA GLU A 5 -18.90 6.58 -15.07
C GLU A 5 -18.49 5.10 -15.12
N ASP A 6 -17.71 4.70 -16.14
CA ASP A 6 -17.17 3.33 -16.24
C ASP A 6 -16.26 2.99 -15.04
N ILE A 7 -15.46 3.96 -14.57
CA ILE A 7 -14.58 3.77 -13.41
C ILE A 7 -15.39 3.61 -12.13
N LEU A 8 -16.41 4.42 -11.91
CA LEU A 8 -17.30 4.33 -10.75
C LEU A 8 -18.07 3.00 -10.73
N GLU A 9 -18.48 2.49 -11.89
CA GLU A 9 -19.14 1.17 -11.99
C GLU A 9 -18.17 0.02 -11.62
N ILE A 10 -16.89 0.12 -12.02
CA ILE A 10 -15.86 -0.84 -11.59
C ILE A 10 -15.66 -0.78 -10.07
N ASN A 11 -15.59 0.43 -9.51
CA ASN A 11 -15.44 0.64 -8.07
C ASN A 11 -16.64 0.10 -7.28
N LYS A 12 -17.86 0.17 -7.83
CA LYS A 12 -19.05 -0.44 -7.23
C LYS A 12 -18.93 -1.97 -7.15
N ARG A 13 -18.47 -2.63 -8.21
CA ARG A 13 -18.19 -4.08 -8.19
C ARG A 13 -17.07 -4.46 -7.24
N GLN A 14 -16.06 -3.61 -7.14
CA GLN A 14 -14.98 -3.77 -6.17
C GLN A 14 -15.52 -3.66 -4.73
N LYS A 15 -16.42 -2.69 -4.46
CA LYS A 15 -17.11 -2.56 -3.18
C LYS A 15 -17.87 -3.83 -2.81
N GLU A 16 -18.68 -4.36 -3.74
CA GLU A 16 -19.44 -5.60 -3.55
C GLU A 16 -18.53 -6.79 -3.20
N PHE A 17 -17.37 -6.89 -3.88
CA PHE A 17 -16.38 -7.92 -3.59
C PHE A 17 -15.81 -7.80 -2.17
N TYR A 18 -15.41 -6.60 -1.74
CA TYR A 18 -14.86 -6.41 -0.38
C TYR A 18 -15.92 -6.47 0.73
N ASN A 19 -17.17 -6.25 0.42
CA ASN A 19 -18.29 -6.44 1.35
C ASN A 19 -18.71 -7.91 1.46
N SER A 20 -18.50 -8.72 0.42
CA SER A 20 -18.78 -10.15 0.48
C SER A 20 -17.72 -10.84 1.34
N GLU A 21 -18.15 -11.59 2.35
CA GLU A 21 -17.25 -12.49 3.10
C GLU A 21 -16.83 -13.70 2.26
N ASP A 22 -17.33 -13.83 1.04
CA ASP A 22 -17.00 -14.89 0.09
C ASP A 22 -15.56 -14.72 -0.40
N THR A 23 -14.68 -15.13 0.49
CA THR A 23 -13.26 -15.33 0.19
C THR A 23 -13.14 -16.30 -0.98
N ALA A 24 -12.64 -15.77 -2.08
CA ALA A 24 -11.98 -16.46 -3.18
C ALA A 24 -12.36 -17.94 -3.41
N LYS A 25 -13.01 -18.20 -4.54
CA LYS A 25 -13.08 -19.58 -5.08
C LYS A 25 -11.67 -20.18 -5.06
N THR A 26 -11.41 -21.04 -4.09
CA THR A 26 -10.11 -21.70 -3.93
C THR A 26 -9.99 -22.80 -4.98
N ASN A 27 -9.09 -22.65 -5.93
CA ASN A 27 -8.62 -23.75 -6.76
C ASN A 27 -7.25 -24.25 -6.26
N PHE A 28 -6.76 -25.37 -6.77
CA PHE A 28 -5.49 -25.96 -6.35
C PHE A 28 -4.31 -24.99 -6.46
N ALA A 29 -4.23 -24.20 -7.53
CA ALA A 29 -3.15 -23.24 -7.74
C ALA A 29 -3.23 -22.05 -6.79
N SER A 30 -4.45 -21.51 -6.53
CA SER A 30 -4.65 -20.46 -5.53
C SER A 30 -4.33 -20.94 -4.12
N THR A 31 -4.67 -22.19 -3.79
CA THR A 31 -4.32 -22.82 -2.49
C THR A 31 -2.79 -22.97 -2.35
N LEU A 32 -2.09 -23.40 -3.40
CA LEU A 32 -0.63 -23.53 -3.40
C LEU A 32 0.05 -22.17 -3.24
N TRP A 33 -0.43 -21.15 -3.95
CA TRP A 33 0.06 -19.78 -3.81
C TRP A 33 -0.21 -19.22 -2.43
N PHE A 34 -1.39 -19.44 -1.88
CA PHE A 34 -1.76 -19.00 -0.53
C PHE A 34 -0.83 -19.62 0.53
N LYS A 35 -0.50 -20.91 0.41
CA LYS A 35 0.48 -21.59 1.26
C LYS A 35 1.89 -20.99 1.10
N PHE A 36 2.33 -20.72 -0.12
CA PHE A 36 3.63 -20.10 -0.36
C PHE A 36 3.70 -18.68 0.19
N ARG A 37 2.68 -17.86 -0.10
CA ARG A 37 2.61 -16.46 0.34
C ARG A 37 2.52 -16.33 1.86
N ASN A 38 1.63 -17.12 2.48
CA ASN A 38 1.36 -17.03 3.93
C ASN A 38 2.32 -17.90 4.77
N GLY A 39 3.00 -18.87 4.18
CA GLY A 39 4.09 -19.62 4.79
C GLY A 39 5.45 -18.97 4.49
N ILE A 40 6.14 -19.48 3.48
CA ILE A 40 7.56 -19.15 3.21
C ILE A 40 7.82 -17.65 3.10
N LEU A 41 6.97 -16.92 2.37
CA LEU A 41 7.16 -15.49 2.15
C LEU A 41 6.82 -14.66 3.41
N SER A 42 5.82 -15.09 4.16
CA SER A 42 5.44 -14.49 5.44
C SER A 42 6.52 -14.71 6.49
N ASP A 43 7.01 -15.94 6.63
CA ASP A 43 8.11 -16.27 7.56
C ASP A 43 9.38 -15.49 7.25
N PHE A 44 9.70 -15.35 5.96
CA PHE A 44 10.81 -14.51 5.53
C PHE A 44 10.62 -13.04 5.94
N ARG A 45 9.44 -12.46 5.70
CA ARG A 45 9.11 -11.08 6.08
C ARG A 45 9.17 -10.87 7.58
N ASN A 46 8.66 -11.82 8.35
CA ASN A 46 8.66 -11.79 9.81
C ASN A 46 10.09 -11.91 10.36
N LYS A 47 10.91 -12.83 9.82
CA LYS A 47 12.31 -13.03 10.24
C LYS A 47 13.16 -11.75 10.10
N PHE A 48 12.86 -10.89 9.15
CA PHE A 48 13.58 -9.64 8.89
C PHE A 48 12.79 -8.39 9.27
N ASP A 49 11.70 -8.56 10.04
CA ASP A 49 10.84 -7.48 10.56
C ASP A 49 10.40 -6.45 9.52
N ILE A 50 10.19 -6.91 8.26
CA ILE A 50 9.93 -6.00 7.12
C ILE A 50 8.70 -5.13 7.38
N LYS A 51 7.62 -5.70 7.93
CA LYS A 51 6.40 -4.95 8.25
C LYS A 51 6.64 -3.91 9.34
N ALA A 52 7.38 -4.27 10.38
CA ALA A 52 7.72 -3.35 11.45
C ALA A 52 8.63 -2.21 10.94
N ARG A 53 9.59 -2.51 10.07
CA ARG A 53 10.43 -1.48 9.41
C ARG A 53 9.58 -0.48 8.64
N VAL A 54 8.63 -0.94 7.81
CA VAL A 54 7.74 -0.05 7.06
C VAL A 54 6.90 0.82 8.01
N TYR A 55 6.32 0.24 9.04
CA TYR A 55 5.50 1.00 9.99
C TYR A 55 6.31 2.01 10.81
N ASN A 56 7.53 1.66 11.21
CA ASN A 56 8.41 2.58 11.92
C ASN A 56 8.84 3.75 11.01
N GLU A 57 9.15 3.49 9.75
CA GLU A 57 9.46 4.52 8.77
C GLU A 57 8.26 5.45 8.54
N HIS A 58 7.06 4.88 8.38
CA HIS A 58 5.85 5.68 8.24
C HIS A 58 5.58 6.55 9.48
N LYS A 59 5.83 6.06 10.70
CA LYS A 59 5.74 6.88 11.91
C LYS A 59 6.72 8.05 11.91
N LEU A 60 7.95 7.83 11.43
CA LEU A 60 8.94 8.91 11.28
C LEU A 60 8.45 9.96 10.27
N TRP A 61 7.88 9.53 9.14
CA TRP A 61 7.37 10.44 8.11
C TRP A 61 6.08 11.17 8.53
N LEU A 62 5.23 10.54 9.32
CA LEU A 62 4.05 11.18 9.92
C LEU A 62 4.46 12.33 10.85
N GLY A 63 5.54 12.15 11.61
CA GLY A 63 6.06 13.15 12.55
C GLY A 63 5.05 13.61 13.59
N ASP A 64 5.08 14.88 13.97
CA ASP A 64 4.05 15.48 14.80
C ASP A 64 2.77 15.73 14.00
N MET A 65 1.68 15.13 14.45
CA MET A 65 0.37 15.18 13.79
C MET A 65 -0.64 16.07 14.53
N SER A 66 -0.28 16.66 15.67
CA SER A 66 -1.19 17.40 16.56
C SER A 66 -1.95 18.55 15.88
N ASN A 67 -1.38 19.11 14.83
CA ASN A 67 -1.95 20.19 14.02
C ASN A 67 -2.30 19.77 12.58
N LYS A 68 -2.28 18.47 12.28
CA LYS A 68 -2.46 17.97 10.91
C LYS A 68 -3.81 17.33 10.68
N LYS A 69 -4.38 17.59 9.50
CA LYS A 69 -5.54 16.91 8.95
C LYS A 69 -5.05 15.74 8.08
N ILE A 70 -5.46 14.52 8.42
CA ILE A 70 -4.99 13.28 7.79
C ILE A 70 -6.13 12.55 7.11
N LEU A 71 -5.91 12.14 5.86
CA LEU A 71 -6.72 11.17 5.14
C LEU A 71 -6.02 9.81 5.15
N ASP A 72 -6.70 8.78 5.66
CA ASP A 72 -6.29 7.37 5.51
C ASP A 72 -7.11 6.77 4.36
N LEU A 73 -6.49 6.74 3.18
CA LEU A 73 -7.09 6.32 1.92
C LEU A 73 -7.02 4.80 1.77
N GLY A 74 -8.16 4.14 1.55
CA GLY A 74 -8.27 2.69 1.48
C GLY A 74 -7.96 2.05 2.83
N CYS A 75 -8.50 2.63 3.90
CA CYS A 75 -8.18 2.25 5.28
C CYS A 75 -8.70 0.87 5.68
N LEU A 76 -9.63 0.28 4.93
CA LEU A 76 -10.30 -0.99 5.20
C LEU A 76 -10.82 -1.02 6.67
N ARG A 77 -10.48 -2.04 7.43
CA ARG A 77 -10.84 -2.17 8.87
C ARG A 77 -9.85 -1.43 9.79
N GLY A 78 -8.93 -0.66 9.22
CA GLY A 78 -7.81 -0.03 9.89
C GLY A 78 -6.63 -0.96 10.12
N ASN A 79 -5.44 -0.38 10.20
CA ASN A 79 -4.21 -1.07 10.59
C ASN A 79 -3.65 -0.44 11.88
N ALA A 80 -2.49 -0.88 12.36
CA ALA A 80 -1.88 -0.33 13.57
C ALA A 80 -1.61 1.18 13.50
N LEU A 81 -1.37 1.74 12.28
CA LEU A 81 -1.16 3.16 12.09
C LEU A 81 -2.46 3.95 11.96
N SER A 82 -3.56 3.34 11.51
CA SER A 82 -4.87 4.00 11.43
C SER A 82 -5.33 4.53 12.79
N ILE A 83 -5.27 3.68 13.83
CA ILE A 83 -5.63 4.11 15.19
C ILE A 83 -4.57 5.06 15.78
N TYR A 84 -3.28 4.84 15.49
CA TYR A 84 -2.23 5.77 15.90
C TYR A 84 -2.44 7.17 15.32
N MET A 85 -2.79 7.30 14.02
CA MET A 85 -3.14 8.58 13.40
C MET A 85 -4.42 9.16 13.99
N ALA A 86 -5.46 8.35 14.19
CA ALA A 86 -6.73 8.79 14.80
C ALA A 86 -6.57 9.36 16.22
N GLN A 87 -5.61 8.83 16.99
CA GLN A 87 -5.33 9.30 18.36
C GLN A 87 -4.49 10.59 18.43
N ASN A 88 -3.65 10.85 17.42
CA ASN A 88 -2.62 11.89 17.49
C ASN A 88 -2.84 13.03 16.48
N ALA A 89 -3.72 12.86 15.49
CA ALA A 89 -4.00 13.89 14.49
C ALA A 89 -4.98 14.95 15.03
N LYS A 90 -4.86 16.19 14.52
CA LYS A 90 -5.88 17.22 14.72
C LYS A 90 -7.24 16.77 14.16
N GLU A 91 -7.23 16.16 13.00
CA GLU A 91 -8.39 15.58 12.32
C GLU A 91 -7.95 14.34 11.55
N TYR A 92 -8.65 13.21 11.76
CA TYR A 92 -8.42 11.98 11.02
C TYR A 92 -9.69 11.58 10.27
N ILE A 93 -9.55 11.30 8.99
CA ILE A 93 -10.62 10.78 8.15
C ILE A 93 -10.13 9.51 7.46
N GLY A 94 -10.71 8.36 7.82
CA GLY A 94 -10.49 7.10 7.10
C GLY A 94 -11.55 6.91 6.04
N ILE A 95 -11.17 6.58 4.81
CA ILE A 95 -12.13 6.25 3.74
C ILE A 95 -11.80 4.92 3.09
N ASP A 96 -12.87 4.19 2.74
CA ASP A 96 -12.81 2.95 1.97
C ASP A 96 -14.12 2.76 1.20
N LEU A 97 -14.13 1.89 0.20
CA LEU A 97 -15.34 1.52 -0.54
C LEU A 97 -16.26 0.61 0.30
N SER A 98 -15.69 -0.23 1.18
CA SER A 98 -16.41 -1.24 1.95
C SER A 98 -17.13 -0.68 3.16
N ASP A 99 -18.46 -0.67 3.14
CA ASP A 99 -19.30 -0.26 4.29
C ASP A 99 -19.04 -1.13 5.52
N VAL A 100 -18.81 -2.43 5.32
CA VAL A 100 -18.55 -3.41 6.39
C VAL A 100 -17.20 -3.12 7.06
N ALA A 101 -16.18 -2.84 6.26
CA ALA A 101 -14.85 -2.51 6.76
C ALA A 101 -14.87 -1.18 7.54
N ILE A 102 -15.52 -0.16 7.00
CA ILE A 102 -15.67 1.15 7.61
C ILE A 102 -16.44 1.09 8.93
N ALA A 103 -17.54 0.33 8.99
CA ALA A 103 -18.27 0.14 10.25
C ALA A 103 -17.39 -0.50 11.34
N SER A 104 -16.48 -1.41 10.96
CA SER A 104 -15.50 -2.00 11.89
C SER A 104 -14.46 -0.97 12.37
N LEU A 105 -13.92 -0.15 11.47
CA LEU A 105 -12.97 0.91 11.82
C LEU A 105 -13.63 1.96 12.71
N GLN A 106 -14.86 2.38 12.41
CA GLN A 106 -15.59 3.35 13.20
C GLN A 106 -15.80 2.88 14.65
N LYS A 107 -16.21 1.63 14.84
CA LYS A 107 -16.29 1.02 16.19
C LYS A 107 -14.95 1.04 16.93
N ASN A 108 -13.85 0.83 16.20
CA ASN A 108 -12.52 0.85 16.78
C ASN A 108 -12.07 2.26 17.18
N ILE A 109 -12.39 3.27 16.37
CA ILE A 109 -12.20 4.70 16.66
C ILE A 109 -12.95 5.08 17.94
N GLU A 110 -14.22 4.72 18.05
CA GLU A 110 -15.07 4.98 19.23
C GLU A 110 -14.52 4.29 20.50
N LYS A 111 -14.16 2.99 20.38
CA LYS A 111 -13.55 2.23 21.48
C LYS A 111 -12.26 2.88 22.02
N ASN A 112 -11.50 3.53 21.16
CA ASN A 112 -10.26 4.23 21.53
C ASN A 112 -10.48 5.70 21.90
N ASN A 113 -11.74 6.18 21.98
CA ASN A 113 -12.12 7.54 22.32
C ASN A 113 -11.46 8.62 21.42
N CYS A 114 -11.26 8.32 20.14
CA CYS A 114 -10.66 9.24 19.17
C CYS A 114 -11.71 10.28 18.71
N LYS A 115 -11.86 11.39 19.45
CA LYS A 115 -12.94 12.36 19.24
C LYS A 115 -12.87 13.13 17.93
N ASN A 116 -11.68 13.29 17.36
CA ASN A 116 -11.43 14.04 16.13
C ASN A 116 -11.24 13.10 14.93
N ALA A 117 -11.78 11.89 15.01
CA ALA A 117 -11.60 10.86 14.00
C ALA A 117 -12.94 10.31 13.54
N GLN A 118 -13.04 10.04 12.25
CA GLN A 118 -14.21 9.40 11.63
C GLN A 118 -13.79 8.46 10.49
N ALA A 119 -14.62 7.47 10.22
CA ALA A 119 -14.48 6.58 9.07
C ALA A 119 -15.72 6.69 8.18
N ILE A 120 -15.53 6.81 6.86
CA ILE A 120 -16.59 7.10 5.88
C ILE A 120 -16.49 6.10 4.71
N ALA A 121 -17.58 5.42 4.40
CA ALA A 121 -17.67 4.58 3.22
C ALA A 121 -17.97 5.43 1.99
N VAL A 122 -16.94 5.75 1.22
CA VAL A 122 -17.06 6.61 0.04
C VAL A 122 -15.96 6.28 -0.98
N ASP A 123 -16.28 6.44 -2.26
CA ASP A 123 -15.27 6.35 -3.33
C ASP A 123 -14.45 7.64 -3.38
N PHE A 124 -13.14 7.51 -3.30
CA PHE A 124 -12.20 8.64 -3.38
C PHE A 124 -12.33 9.46 -4.66
N LEU A 125 -12.72 8.81 -5.77
CA LEU A 125 -12.90 9.47 -7.07
C LEU A 125 -14.30 10.09 -7.23
N SER A 126 -15.26 9.72 -6.36
CA SER A 126 -16.61 10.24 -6.41
C SER A 126 -16.68 11.75 -6.07
N PRO A 127 -17.56 12.50 -6.72
CA PRO A 127 -17.85 13.87 -6.32
C PRO A 127 -18.45 13.97 -4.90
N GLU A 128 -18.96 12.87 -4.34
CA GLU A 128 -19.50 12.81 -2.97
C GLU A 128 -18.39 13.03 -1.91
N PHE A 129 -17.14 12.72 -2.23
CA PHE A 129 -16.02 12.98 -1.33
C PHE A 129 -15.54 14.43 -1.46
N HIS A 130 -16.15 15.34 -0.69
CA HIS A 130 -15.89 16.79 -0.75
C HIS A 130 -14.69 17.26 0.08
N GLN A 131 -14.19 16.45 1.00
CA GLN A 131 -13.11 16.82 1.92
C GLN A 131 -11.81 17.16 1.15
N THR A 132 -11.15 18.25 1.58
CA THR A 132 -9.89 18.76 0.99
C THR A 132 -8.97 19.29 2.07
N ASN A 133 -7.84 19.89 1.66
CA ASN A 133 -6.84 20.52 2.53
C ASN A 133 -6.21 19.54 3.52
N PHE A 134 -5.92 18.33 3.07
CA PHE A 134 -5.19 17.34 3.86
C PHE A 134 -3.70 17.70 3.91
N ASP A 135 -3.13 17.66 5.10
CA ASP A 135 -1.68 17.76 5.31
C ASP A 135 -0.98 16.46 4.92
N ILE A 136 -1.65 15.33 5.17
CA ILE A 136 -1.14 14.00 4.85
C ILE A 136 -2.27 13.17 4.23
N ILE A 137 -1.96 12.50 3.10
CA ILE A 137 -2.74 11.37 2.60
C ILE A 137 -1.91 10.12 2.84
N TYR A 138 -2.38 9.26 3.74
CA TYR A 138 -1.78 7.97 4.02
C TYR A 138 -2.47 6.90 3.16
N ALA A 139 -1.70 6.15 2.35
CA ALA A 139 -2.21 5.22 1.35
C ALA A 139 -1.42 3.90 1.42
N TYR A 140 -1.83 2.99 2.29
CA TYR A 140 -1.13 1.73 2.51
C TYR A 140 -1.76 0.59 1.70
N GLY A 141 -1.17 0.24 0.57
CA GLY A 141 -1.61 -0.86 -0.27
C GLY A 141 -2.89 -0.57 -1.04
N VAL A 142 -3.08 0.68 -1.49
CA VAL A 142 -4.32 1.10 -2.15
C VAL A 142 -4.12 1.82 -3.48
N LEU A 143 -3.01 2.54 -3.69
CA LEU A 143 -2.87 3.34 -4.92
C LEU A 143 -2.80 2.47 -6.19
N HIS A 144 -2.37 1.22 -6.05
CA HIS A 144 -2.36 0.25 -7.15
C HIS A 144 -3.75 -0.32 -7.49
N HIS A 145 -4.81 0.06 -6.78
CA HIS A 145 -6.20 -0.28 -7.12
C HIS A 145 -6.87 0.74 -8.04
N PHE A 146 -6.16 1.81 -8.42
CA PHE A 146 -6.66 2.82 -9.34
C PHE A 146 -6.14 2.57 -10.75
N GLU A 147 -7.01 2.14 -11.68
CA GLU A 147 -6.65 1.88 -13.07
C GLU A 147 -6.17 3.15 -13.78
N ASN A 148 -6.90 4.25 -13.61
CA ASN A 148 -6.52 5.55 -14.19
C ASN A 148 -5.62 6.34 -13.23
N PHE A 149 -4.31 6.10 -13.35
CA PHE A 149 -3.32 6.72 -12.47
C PHE A 149 -3.22 8.25 -12.64
N ASP A 150 -3.51 8.79 -13.82
CA ASP A 150 -3.49 10.24 -14.04
C ASP A 150 -4.66 10.93 -13.33
N LEU A 151 -5.84 10.32 -13.35
CA LEU A 151 -6.98 10.78 -12.55
C LEU A 151 -6.69 10.70 -11.06
N LEU A 152 -6.08 9.60 -10.59
CA LEU A 152 -5.67 9.46 -9.19
C LEU A 152 -4.72 10.59 -8.78
N VAL A 153 -3.66 10.85 -9.56
CA VAL A 153 -2.70 11.93 -9.30
C VAL A 153 -3.40 13.29 -9.20
N SER A 154 -4.29 13.59 -10.16
CA SER A 154 -5.07 14.82 -10.14
C SER A 154 -5.90 14.95 -8.85
N LYS A 155 -6.58 13.88 -8.44
CA LYS A 155 -7.38 13.86 -7.22
C LYS A 155 -6.53 13.96 -5.95
N LEU A 156 -5.39 13.29 -5.88
CA LEU A 156 -4.46 13.43 -4.74
C LEU A 156 -4.01 14.90 -4.59
N LYS A 157 -3.63 15.54 -5.70
CA LYS A 157 -3.22 16.98 -5.70
C LYS A 157 -4.38 17.91 -5.32
N GLU A 158 -5.61 17.63 -5.78
CA GLU A 158 -6.82 18.39 -5.42
C GLU A 158 -7.10 18.31 -3.91
N LYS A 159 -6.93 17.13 -3.32
CA LYS A 159 -7.26 16.88 -1.91
C LYS A 159 -6.18 17.37 -0.94
N LEU A 160 -4.92 17.40 -1.35
CA LEU A 160 -3.80 17.90 -0.55
C LEU A 160 -3.81 19.42 -0.44
N ASN A 161 -3.38 19.96 0.71
CA ASN A 161 -2.96 21.36 0.82
C ASN A 161 -1.63 21.59 0.04
N ASP A 162 -1.18 22.86 -0.05
CA ASP A 162 -0.01 23.22 -0.87
C ASP A 162 1.31 22.61 -0.38
N ASN A 163 1.42 22.27 0.90
CA ASN A 163 2.59 21.63 1.50
C ASN A 163 2.33 20.15 1.84
N GLY A 164 1.21 19.61 1.38
CA GLY A 164 0.75 18.29 1.73
C GLY A 164 1.64 17.18 1.16
N VAL A 165 1.60 16.05 1.83
CA VAL A 165 2.37 14.86 1.44
C VAL A 165 1.49 13.63 1.28
N VAL A 166 1.91 12.71 0.42
CA VAL A 166 1.37 11.35 0.36
C VAL A 166 2.42 10.39 0.94
N ILE A 167 1.99 9.53 1.85
CA ILE A 167 2.79 8.39 2.32
C ILE A 167 2.16 7.13 1.71
N SER A 168 2.90 6.43 0.87
CA SER A 168 2.37 5.26 0.15
C SER A 168 3.17 4.00 0.43
N TYR A 169 2.52 2.83 0.27
CA TYR A 169 3.14 1.51 0.23
C TYR A 169 2.42 0.66 -0.80
N ASP A 170 3.06 0.32 -1.92
CA ASP A 170 2.42 -0.36 -3.04
C ASP A 170 3.29 -1.45 -3.68
N PRO A 171 2.69 -2.46 -4.32
CA PRO A 171 3.40 -3.50 -5.05
C PRO A 171 3.97 -2.96 -6.37
N LEU A 172 5.13 -3.51 -6.76
CA LEU A 172 5.82 -3.19 -8.01
C LEU A 172 5.74 -4.36 -9.01
N GLU A 173 5.69 -3.99 -10.29
CA GLU A 173 5.86 -4.89 -11.44
C GLU A 173 6.90 -4.34 -12.42
N THR A 174 8.04 -3.95 -11.90
CA THR A 174 9.12 -3.28 -12.64
C THR A 174 10.23 -4.22 -13.10
N SER A 175 10.44 -5.35 -12.42
CA SER A 175 11.45 -6.35 -12.77
C SER A 175 10.86 -7.53 -13.52
N LEU A 176 11.60 -8.04 -14.52
CA LEU A 176 11.16 -9.19 -15.33
C LEU A 176 10.80 -10.44 -14.50
N PRO A 177 11.58 -10.86 -13.48
CA PRO A 177 11.21 -12.01 -12.67
C PRO A 177 9.89 -11.83 -11.91
N VAL A 178 9.64 -10.63 -11.39
CA VAL A 178 8.38 -10.31 -10.68
C VAL A 178 7.23 -10.28 -11.68
N LYS A 179 7.42 -9.72 -12.87
CA LYS A 179 6.41 -9.70 -13.94
C LYS A 179 6.01 -11.11 -14.35
N ILE A 180 6.99 -11.99 -14.61
CA ILE A 180 6.72 -13.39 -14.97
C ILE A 180 5.92 -14.09 -13.86
N LEU A 181 6.35 -13.95 -12.60
CA LEU A 181 5.66 -14.55 -11.45
C LEU A 181 4.21 -14.05 -11.35
N ARG A 182 3.98 -12.73 -11.47
CA ARG A 182 2.64 -12.16 -11.42
C ARG A 182 1.77 -12.63 -12.60
N THR A 183 2.31 -12.63 -13.81
CA THR A 183 1.58 -13.09 -15.00
C THR A 183 1.14 -14.56 -14.87
N ALA A 184 2.01 -15.42 -14.35
CA ALA A 184 1.69 -16.83 -14.11
C ALA A 184 0.63 -17.02 -13.01
N TYR A 185 0.62 -16.16 -12.00
CA TYR A 185 -0.31 -16.24 -10.89
C TYR A 185 -1.64 -15.49 -11.12
N ARG A 186 -1.64 -14.41 -11.91
CA ARG A 186 -2.81 -13.56 -12.14
C ARG A 186 -4.13 -14.30 -12.47
N PRO A 187 -4.16 -15.37 -13.27
CA PRO A 187 -5.40 -16.11 -13.54
C PRO A 187 -6.09 -16.69 -12.29
N PHE A 188 -5.32 -16.90 -11.22
CA PHE A 188 -5.79 -17.51 -9.97
C PHE A 188 -6.06 -16.50 -8.87
N GLN A 189 -5.84 -15.21 -9.14
CA GLN A 189 -6.02 -14.11 -8.22
C GLN A 189 -7.50 -13.66 -8.21
N SER A 190 -8.10 -13.52 -7.03
CA SER A 190 -9.51 -13.14 -6.90
C SER A 190 -9.78 -11.66 -7.18
N ASP A 191 -8.77 -10.82 -6.95
CA ASP A 191 -8.77 -9.37 -7.09
C ASP A 191 -8.08 -8.86 -8.37
N LYS A 192 -7.80 -9.78 -9.32
CA LYS A 192 -7.07 -9.51 -10.57
C LYS A 192 -7.64 -8.37 -11.41
N ASP A 193 -8.96 -8.11 -11.31
CA ASP A 193 -9.66 -7.16 -12.15
C ASP A 193 -9.52 -5.71 -11.66
N TRP A 194 -8.98 -5.53 -10.44
CA TRP A 194 -8.73 -4.23 -9.81
C TRP A 194 -7.37 -4.12 -9.11
N GLU A 195 -6.37 -4.91 -9.53
CA GLU A 195 -4.97 -4.74 -9.13
C GLU A 195 -4.11 -4.33 -10.32
N TRP A 196 -3.49 -3.16 -10.22
CA TRP A 196 -2.53 -2.59 -11.20
C TRP A 196 -1.22 -2.24 -10.49
N PRO A 197 -0.33 -3.22 -10.22
CA PRO A 197 0.96 -2.96 -9.57
C PRO A 197 1.77 -1.92 -10.32
N PHE A 198 2.53 -1.10 -9.60
CA PHE A 198 3.27 -0.01 -10.19
C PHE A 198 4.31 -0.49 -11.20
N THR A 199 4.17 0.00 -12.42
CA THR A 199 5.14 -0.16 -13.50
C THR A 199 6.19 0.96 -13.47
N LYS A 200 7.23 0.85 -14.32
CA LYS A 200 8.18 1.96 -14.51
C LYS A 200 7.50 3.24 -14.99
N THR A 201 6.47 3.12 -15.83
CA THR A 201 5.67 4.26 -16.30
C THR A 201 4.96 4.96 -15.15
N VAL A 202 4.33 4.20 -14.25
CA VAL A 202 3.67 4.77 -13.06
C VAL A 202 4.68 5.47 -12.14
N LEU A 203 5.84 4.84 -11.87
CA LEU A 203 6.89 5.46 -11.07
C LEU A 203 7.43 6.78 -11.70
N ASN A 204 7.57 6.81 -13.02
CA ASN A 204 7.93 8.05 -13.72
C ASN A 204 6.83 9.12 -13.59
N LYS A 205 5.56 8.76 -13.70
CA LYS A 205 4.44 9.69 -13.46
C LYS A 205 4.45 10.24 -12.03
N ILE A 206 4.74 9.40 -11.03
CA ILE A 206 4.92 9.86 -9.64
C ILE A 206 6.03 10.90 -9.57
N ASN A 207 7.20 10.59 -10.11
CA ASN A 207 8.37 11.47 -10.08
C ASN A 207 8.17 12.80 -10.85
N THR A 208 7.29 12.82 -11.83
CA THR A 208 6.95 14.03 -12.59
C THR A 208 5.94 14.91 -11.86
N ASN A 209 5.06 14.31 -11.06
CA ASN A 209 3.93 15.01 -10.43
C ASN A 209 4.14 15.34 -8.96
N PHE A 210 5.09 14.67 -8.30
CA PHE A 210 5.42 14.88 -6.90
C PHE A 210 6.94 14.94 -6.73
N LYS A 211 7.39 15.68 -5.74
CA LYS A 211 8.76 15.58 -5.24
C LYS A 211 8.87 14.35 -4.36
N ILE A 212 9.66 13.37 -4.76
CA ILE A 212 9.96 12.20 -3.91
C ILE A 212 10.97 12.66 -2.85
N GLU A 213 10.53 12.81 -1.61
CA GLU A 213 11.41 13.21 -0.50
C GLU A 213 12.17 12.03 0.07
N GLU A 214 11.48 10.90 0.24
CA GLU A 214 12.04 9.67 0.75
C GLU A 214 11.47 8.47 -0.01
N MET A 215 12.25 7.41 -0.12
CA MET A 215 11.81 6.16 -0.70
C MET A 215 12.53 4.96 -0.06
N ARG A 216 11.83 3.84 0.05
CA ARG A 216 12.40 2.57 0.51
C ARG A 216 11.92 1.44 -0.40
N GLY A 217 12.83 0.55 -0.73
CA GLY A 217 12.52 -0.65 -1.50
C GLY A 217 12.35 -1.87 -0.58
N VAL A 218 11.45 -2.75 -0.95
CA VAL A 218 11.13 -3.96 -0.19
C VAL A 218 11.20 -5.18 -1.09
N LEU A 219 11.91 -6.22 -0.64
CA LEU A 219 12.09 -7.46 -1.38
C LEU A 219 12.67 -7.23 -2.80
N GLY A 220 13.76 -6.48 -2.89
CA GLY A 220 14.55 -6.30 -4.09
C GLY A 220 15.40 -7.54 -4.37
N LYS A 221 16.71 -7.44 -4.18
CA LYS A 221 17.59 -8.62 -4.27
C LYS A 221 17.38 -9.58 -3.11
N SER A 222 16.94 -9.10 -1.96
CA SER A 222 16.69 -9.93 -0.76
C SER A 222 15.62 -11.01 -0.98
N LYS A 223 14.70 -10.87 -1.95
CA LYS A 223 13.75 -11.95 -2.31
C LYS A 223 14.45 -13.26 -2.68
N TYR A 224 15.68 -13.20 -3.22
CA TYR A 224 16.49 -14.38 -3.52
C TYR A 224 17.09 -15.04 -2.27
N GLY A 225 16.97 -14.40 -1.10
CA GLY A 225 17.33 -14.97 0.18
C GLY A 225 16.63 -16.28 0.50
N ILE A 226 15.42 -16.47 -0.06
CA ILE A 226 14.71 -17.76 0.03
C ILE A 226 15.55 -18.89 -0.59
N LEU A 227 16.21 -18.64 -1.72
CA LEU A 227 17.09 -19.62 -2.38
C LEU A 227 18.38 -19.82 -1.57
N ILE A 228 18.93 -18.74 -0.94
CA ILE A 228 20.10 -18.83 -0.07
C ILE A 228 19.81 -19.76 1.13
N ASN A 229 18.59 -19.77 1.65
CA ASN A 229 18.19 -20.64 2.75
C ASN A 229 18.25 -22.13 2.38
N LEU A 230 18.17 -22.49 1.10
CA LEU A 230 18.26 -23.88 0.62
C LEU A 230 19.73 -24.38 0.51
N LEU A 231 20.71 -23.48 0.54
CA LEU A 231 22.11 -23.87 0.43
C LEU A 231 22.59 -24.54 1.73
N PRO A 232 23.53 -25.51 1.65
CA PRO A 232 24.11 -26.20 2.80
C PRO A 232 25.17 -25.31 3.50
N LEU A 233 24.77 -24.11 3.91
CA LEU A 233 25.63 -23.12 4.58
C LEU A 233 25.17 -22.93 6.02
N ASN A 234 26.09 -22.42 6.86
CA ASN A 234 25.77 -22.08 8.25
C ASN A 234 24.61 -21.04 8.31
N ASN A 235 23.62 -21.29 9.18
CA ASN A 235 22.42 -20.46 9.29
C ASN A 235 22.73 -19.00 9.72
N ALA A 236 23.73 -18.78 10.59
CA ALA A 236 24.14 -17.45 10.99
C ALA A 236 24.75 -16.67 9.81
N TYR A 237 25.56 -17.36 8.97
CA TYR A 237 26.11 -16.76 7.75
C TYR A 237 25.00 -16.39 6.77
N LYS A 238 24.07 -17.34 6.47
CA LYS A 238 22.90 -17.09 5.60
C LYS A 238 22.10 -15.86 6.08
N SER A 239 21.76 -15.82 7.35
CA SER A 239 20.98 -14.71 7.93
C SER A 239 21.72 -13.37 7.81
N ARG A 240 23.04 -13.34 8.02
CA ARG A 240 23.85 -12.12 7.84
C ARG A 240 23.88 -11.64 6.40
N VAL A 241 24.03 -12.55 5.43
CA VAL A 241 24.03 -12.21 4.00
C VAL A 241 22.66 -11.65 3.60
N ILE A 242 21.57 -12.32 4.00
CA ILE A 242 20.22 -11.88 3.66
C ILE A 242 19.91 -10.53 4.32
N ALA A 243 20.28 -10.31 5.58
CA ALA A 243 20.09 -9.04 6.26
C ALA A 243 20.78 -7.88 5.51
N LYS A 244 22.01 -8.07 5.05
CA LYS A 244 22.70 -7.07 4.21
C LYS A 244 21.96 -6.80 2.89
N MET A 245 21.34 -7.82 2.29
CA MET A 245 20.54 -7.64 1.08
C MET A 245 19.25 -6.86 1.38
N VAL A 246 18.59 -7.15 2.51
CA VAL A 246 17.41 -6.39 2.98
C VAL A 246 17.76 -4.93 3.23
N ASP A 247 18.89 -4.67 3.91
CA ASP A 247 19.35 -3.30 4.18
C ASP A 247 19.68 -2.55 2.88
N LYS A 248 20.27 -3.23 1.90
CA LYS A 248 20.57 -2.65 0.58
C LYS A 248 19.28 -2.33 -0.20
N ASP A 249 18.28 -3.21 -0.17
CA ASP A 249 16.99 -2.97 -0.81
C ASP A 249 16.27 -1.79 -0.14
N TRP A 250 16.34 -1.71 1.20
CA TRP A 250 15.73 -0.66 1.99
C TRP A 250 16.31 0.73 1.69
N ASN A 251 17.64 0.82 1.60
CA ASN A 251 18.37 2.07 1.40
C ASN A 251 18.51 2.42 -0.10
N CYS A 252 17.47 2.18 -0.92
CA CYS A 252 17.51 2.60 -2.31
C CYS A 252 17.56 4.13 -2.41
N SER A 253 18.47 4.63 -3.26
CA SER A 253 18.75 6.07 -3.42
C SER A 253 18.05 6.68 -4.63
N ASN A 254 17.55 5.87 -5.52
CA ASN A 254 16.91 6.31 -6.76
C ASN A 254 15.89 5.29 -7.29
N LEU A 255 15.06 5.70 -8.23
CA LEU A 255 14.02 4.85 -8.82
C LEU A 255 14.56 3.59 -9.50
N LYS A 256 15.79 3.63 -10.06
CA LYS A 256 16.37 2.46 -10.75
C LYS A 256 16.71 1.34 -9.75
N ASP A 257 17.19 1.70 -8.55
CA ASP A 257 17.43 0.73 -7.48
C ASP A 257 16.14 0.02 -7.07
N MET A 258 15.04 0.79 -7.03
CA MET A 258 13.71 0.29 -6.69
C MET A 258 13.13 -0.68 -7.72
N TYR A 259 13.57 -0.63 -8.99
CA TYR A 259 13.04 -1.50 -10.05
C TYR A 259 13.24 -3.00 -9.79
N SER A 260 14.16 -3.38 -8.93
CA SER A 260 14.33 -4.78 -8.53
C SER A 260 13.37 -5.22 -7.42
N CYS A 261 12.69 -4.30 -6.76
CA CYS A 261 11.87 -4.56 -5.59
C CYS A 261 10.48 -5.12 -5.95
N MET A 262 9.87 -5.82 -5.01
CA MET A 262 8.48 -6.31 -5.13
C MET A 262 7.46 -5.30 -4.60
N HIS A 263 7.89 -4.46 -3.65
CA HIS A 263 7.09 -3.37 -3.11
C HIS A 263 8.00 -2.17 -2.88
N ASN A 264 7.36 -1.02 -2.77
CA ASN A 264 8.01 0.24 -2.40
C ASN A 264 7.18 0.98 -1.36
N THR A 265 7.83 1.87 -0.63
CA THR A 265 7.17 2.91 0.13
C THR A 265 7.83 4.25 -0.17
N MET A 266 7.02 5.30 -0.26
CA MET A 266 7.47 6.63 -0.65
C MET A 266 6.80 7.71 0.19
N LEU A 267 7.56 8.76 0.50
CA LEU A 267 7.09 10.05 0.96
C LEU A 267 7.12 11.02 -0.22
N LEU A 268 5.95 11.46 -0.65
CA LEU A 268 5.75 12.27 -1.85
C LEU A 268 5.20 13.64 -1.45
N ARG A 269 5.89 14.73 -1.80
CA ARG A 269 5.40 16.07 -1.57
C ARG A 269 4.71 16.62 -2.81
N LYS A 270 3.58 17.27 -2.63
CA LYS A 270 2.88 18.02 -3.68
C LYS A 270 3.80 19.11 -4.28
N ILE A 271 3.86 19.22 -5.60
CA ILE A 271 4.55 20.25 -6.37
C ILE A 271 3.57 21.00 -7.26
#